data_068f3d2b21eab46e73f1fe55ba9f996d
#
_entry.id   068f3d2b21eab46e73f1fe55ba9f996d
#
_cell.length_a   1.000
_cell.length_b   1.000
_cell.length_c   1.000
_cell.angle_alpha   90.00
_cell.angle_beta   90.00
_cell.angle_gamma   90.00
#
_symmetry.space_group_name_H-M   'P 1'
#
loop_
_entity.id
_entity.type
_entity.pdbx_description
1 polymer ?
#
loop_
_entity_poly.entity_id
_entity_poly.type
_entity_poly.pdbx_seq_one_letter_code
_entity_poly.pdbx_strand_id
1 'polypeptide(L)'
;TVGTGEDAVSASVEYTIQKKEISVYSIDASDKIYDGATKVKVSRVTLIGILEQDVVEADTTDLYGDLPDKNAGTYTEITLPELKLVGDSANNYELTQPDNPMKLNVSVSVQKAPKAPNMPGASMEVDYTKTTVGAVTLPAGWKFDDADIDKKLDVDVPVTVTVKYADEDAGNYEVESVEITLTRKACMHPTIKWIVDKEATVDAEGSRHKECTVCNTVLATETIAKLKAQTPDVTIRYTTHVQTYGWQGDENNANKWFANGKMAGTSGKAKRLEGIKIRVYGNDNLGIQYTTHC
;
A
#
# COMPACT_ATOMS: atom_id res chain seq x y z
N THR A 1 18.62 30.37 -83.04
CA THR A 1 18.94 29.77 -84.34
C THR A 1 19.31 30.88 -85.27
N VAL A 2 20.53 30.90 -85.83
CA VAL A 2 21.00 31.87 -86.85
C VAL A 2 21.26 31.08 -88.10
N GLY A 3 20.56 31.43 -89.18
CA GLY A 3 20.64 30.76 -90.45
C GLY A 3 19.35 30.04 -90.87
N THR A 4 19.04 30.05 -92.24
CA THR A 4 17.89 29.29 -92.76
C THR A 4 18.48 28.32 -93.82
N GLY A 5 18.37 27.03 -93.64
CA GLY A 5 18.85 25.99 -94.56
C GLY A 5 19.66 24.89 -93.78
N GLU A 6 20.38 24.02 -94.56
CA GLU A 6 21.17 22.91 -94.08
C GLU A 6 22.34 23.28 -93.12
N ASP A 7 22.74 24.55 -93.08
CA ASP A 7 23.82 25.08 -92.24
C ASP A 7 23.33 25.85 -91.00
N ALA A 8 22.09 25.61 -90.54
CA ALA A 8 21.57 26.27 -89.35
C ALA A 8 22.31 25.77 -88.09
N VAL A 9 23.03 26.66 -87.45
CA VAL A 9 23.69 26.41 -86.14
C VAL A 9 22.72 26.78 -85.00
N SER A 10 22.41 25.88 -84.18
CA SER A 10 21.66 26.13 -82.94
C SER A 10 22.58 26.09 -81.73
N ALA A 11 22.51 27.07 -80.84
CA ALA A 11 23.15 27.09 -79.57
C ALA A 11 22.05 27.05 -78.49
N SER A 12 22.17 26.14 -77.53
CA SER A 12 21.32 26.09 -76.36
C SER A 12 22.09 26.60 -75.15
N VAL A 13 21.45 27.39 -74.30
CA VAL A 13 22.00 27.85 -73.05
C VAL A 13 21.07 27.32 -71.94
N GLU A 14 21.61 26.57 -70.99
CA GLU A 14 20.88 26.11 -69.79
C GLU A 14 20.87 27.22 -68.76
N TYR A 15 19.70 27.54 -68.28
CA TYR A 15 19.49 28.42 -67.11
C TYR A 15 18.97 27.63 -65.97
N THR A 16 19.61 27.78 -64.79
CA THR A 16 19.08 27.29 -63.55
C THR A 16 18.42 28.44 -62.79
N ILE A 17 17.12 28.34 -62.56
CA ILE A 17 16.37 29.27 -61.70
C ILE A 17 16.45 28.71 -60.27
N GLN A 18 17.12 29.46 -59.42
CA GLN A 18 17.19 29.10 -58.00
C GLN A 18 15.95 29.61 -57.25
N LYS A 19 15.60 28.95 -56.15
CA LYS A 19 14.55 29.40 -55.25
C LYS A 19 14.96 30.72 -54.59
N LYS A 20 13.97 31.58 -54.40
CA LYS A 20 14.19 32.85 -53.69
C LYS A 20 14.19 32.59 -52.17
N GLU A 21 15.23 33.06 -51.50
CA GLU A 21 15.33 33.02 -50.06
C GLU A 21 14.33 33.97 -49.39
N ILE A 22 13.61 33.48 -48.38
CA ILE A 22 12.72 34.24 -47.50
C ILE A 22 13.04 33.90 -46.03
N SER A 23 12.63 34.78 -45.12
CA SER A 23 12.87 34.57 -43.68
C SER A 23 11.64 34.79 -42.83
N VAL A 24 11.64 34.29 -41.61
CA VAL A 24 10.61 34.58 -40.60
C VAL A 24 10.87 35.95 -40.01
N TYR A 25 9.86 36.83 -40.06
CA TYR A 25 9.89 38.15 -39.45
C TYR A 25 9.39 38.09 -38.01
N SER A 26 8.22 37.48 -37.76
CA SER A 26 7.62 37.34 -36.44
C SER A 26 6.76 36.10 -36.38
N ILE A 27 6.53 35.66 -35.15
CA ILE A 27 5.58 34.59 -34.82
C ILE A 27 4.66 35.04 -33.71
N ASP A 28 3.44 34.51 -33.72
CA ASP A 28 2.49 34.59 -32.61
C ASP A 28 2.20 33.19 -32.11
N ALA A 29 2.29 32.98 -30.83
CA ALA A 29 1.94 31.72 -30.19
C ALA A 29 0.91 31.96 -29.08
N SER A 30 0.09 30.95 -28.79
CA SER A 30 -0.99 31.07 -27.85
C SER A 30 -0.49 30.92 -26.42
N ASP A 31 -1.02 31.71 -25.50
CA ASP A 31 -0.91 31.47 -24.06
C ASP A 31 -1.53 30.13 -23.71
N LYS A 32 -1.09 29.53 -22.60
CA LYS A 32 -1.63 28.25 -22.11
C LYS A 32 -1.69 28.21 -20.59
N ILE A 33 -2.48 27.30 -20.07
CA ILE A 33 -2.43 26.89 -18.66
C ILE A 33 -1.38 25.77 -18.55
N TYR A 34 -0.65 25.73 -17.45
CA TYR A 34 0.33 24.68 -17.15
C TYR A 34 -0.29 23.28 -17.31
N ASP A 35 0.36 22.48 -18.12
CA ASP A 35 -0.03 21.11 -18.48
C ASP A 35 1.13 20.11 -18.39
N GLY A 36 2.28 20.57 -17.85
CA GLY A 36 3.50 19.76 -17.73
C GLY A 36 4.31 19.61 -19.02
N ALA A 37 3.90 20.24 -20.12
CA ALA A 37 4.58 20.17 -21.43
C ALA A 37 5.17 21.51 -21.85
N THR A 38 6.23 21.47 -22.66
CA THR A 38 6.85 22.65 -23.27
C THR A 38 6.14 23.13 -24.53
N LYS A 39 5.26 22.31 -25.11
CA LYS A 39 4.58 22.58 -26.38
C LYS A 39 3.59 23.74 -26.28
N VAL A 40 3.71 24.71 -27.21
CA VAL A 40 2.77 25.79 -27.40
C VAL A 40 2.32 25.85 -28.86
N LYS A 41 1.05 26.14 -29.08
CA LYS A 41 0.49 26.28 -30.44
C LYS A 41 0.96 27.58 -31.07
N VAL A 42 1.57 27.52 -32.25
CA VAL A 42 1.88 28.68 -33.08
C VAL A 42 0.64 29.03 -33.88
N SER A 43 0.14 30.23 -33.73
CA SER A 43 -1.08 30.69 -34.38
C SER A 43 -0.81 31.43 -35.70
N ARG A 44 0.34 32.07 -35.81
CA ARG A 44 0.74 32.81 -37.01
C ARG A 44 2.25 32.84 -37.14
N VAL A 45 2.71 32.80 -38.40
CA VAL A 45 4.08 33.06 -38.82
C VAL A 45 4.05 34.14 -39.91
N THR A 46 4.76 35.23 -39.71
CA THR A 46 4.90 36.28 -40.71
C THR A 46 6.23 36.10 -41.45
N LEU A 47 6.17 35.99 -42.77
CA LEU A 47 7.32 35.82 -43.63
C LEU A 47 7.68 37.16 -44.31
N ILE A 48 8.98 37.37 -44.60
CA ILE A 48 9.45 38.53 -45.38
C ILE A 48 10.32 38.06 -46.54
N GLY A 49 10.38 38.88 -47.58
CA GLY A 49 11.13 38.61 -48.82
C GLY A 49 10.29 38.01 -49.92
N ILE A 50 8.97 37.84 -49.74
CA ILE A 50 8.03 37.37 -50.75
C ILE A 50 7.79 38.48 -51.78
N LEU A 51 7.69 38.16 -53.05
CA LEU A 51 7.35 39.11 -54.11
C LEU A 51 5.86 39.45 -54.07
N GLU A 52 5.50 40.70 -54.40
CA GLU A 52 4.12 41.25 -54.20
C GLU A 52 2.99 40.46 -54.87
N GLN A 53 3.31 39.69 -55.93
CA GLN A 53 2.31 38.92 -56.69
C GLN A 53 2.22 37.45 -56.24
N ASP A 54 3.11 37.02 -55.34
CA ASP A 54 3.22 35.61 -54.94
C ASP A 54 2.48 35.34 -53.66
N VAL A 55 1.83 34.18 -53.60
CA VAL A 55 1.14 33.66 -52.41
C VAL A 55 1.99 32.57 -51.80
N VAL A 56 2.61 32.93 -50.65
CA VAL A 56 3.45 32.02 -49.87
C VAL A 56 3.19 32.25 -48.40
N GLU A 57 2.84 31.20 -47.65
CA GLU A 57 2.56 31.22 -46.23
C GLU A 57 3.30 30.07 -45.54
N ALA A 58 3.49 30.16 -44.24
CA ALA A 58 3.89 29.02 -43.41
C ALA A 58 2.67 28.19 -43.06
N ASP A 59 2.77 26.86 -43.15
CA ASP A 59 1.72 25.96 -42.69
C ASP A 59 1.68 25.94 -41.13
N THR A 60 0.64 26.55 -40.56
CA THR A 60 0.42 26.63 -39.11
C THR A 60 -0.62 25.65 -38.63
N THR A 61 -1.14 24.74 -39.46
CA THR A 61 -2.25 23.83 -39.12
C THR A 61 -1.97 23.01 -37.85
N ASP A 62 -0.81 22.36 -37.81
CA ASP A 62 -0.35 21.58 -36.65
C ASP A 62 1.05 22.03 -36.19
N LEU A 63 1.30 23.34 -36.25
CA LEU A 63 2.58 23.90 -35.86
C LEU A 63 2.61 24.19 -34.37
N TYR A 64 3.54 23.53 -33.67
CA TYR A 64 3.85 23.76 -32.30
C TYR A 64 5.33 24.09 -32.13
N GLY A 65 5.61 25.04 -31.23
CA GLY A 65 6.96 25.33 -30.77
C GLY A 65 7.20 24.77 -29.36
N ASP A 66 8.47 24.65 -29.01
CA ASP A 66 8.90 24.24 -27.69
C ASP A 66 9.38 25.45 -26.87
N LEU A 67 8.82 25.66 -25.70
CA LEU A 67 9.34 26.58 -24.69
C LEU A 67 10.64 26.03 -24.10
N PRO A 68 11.55 26.90 -23.62
CA PRO A 68 12.76 26.47 -22.91
C PRO A 68 12.50 25.67 -21.66
N ASP A 69 11.36 25.90 -21.01
CA ASP A 69 10.91 25.24 -19.79
C ASP A 69 9.39 25.04 -19.84
N LYS A 70 8.89 24.07 -19.07
CA LYS A 70 7.46 23.75 -18.95
C LYS A 70 6.73 24.59 -17.89
N ASN A 71 7.46 25.24 -16.97
CA ASN A 71 6.88 25.88 -15.77
C ASN A 71 5.98 27.08 -16.09
N ALA A 72 5.12 27.43 -15.15
CA ALA A 72 4.33 28.65 -15.23
C ALA A 72 5.25 29.88 -15.20
N GLY A 73 5.01 30.81 -16.13
CA GLY A 73 5.85 31.99 -16.30
C GLY A 73 5.66 32.64 -17.66
N THR A 74 6.44 33.68 -17.94
CA THR A 74 6.44 34.37 -19.24
C THR A 74 7.71 34.01 -20.01
N TYR A 75 7.54 33.61 -21.24
CA TYR A 75 8.60 33.18 -22.12
C TYR A 75 8.74 34.13 -23.30
N THR A 76 9.97 34.46 -23.67
CA THR A 76 10.32 35.40 -24.75
C THR A 76 10.97 34.71 -25.94
N GLU A 77 11.17 33.40 -25.85
CA GLU A 77 11.79 32.59 -26.93
C GLU A 77 11.05 31.25 -27.04
N ILE A 78 10.86 30.79 -28.29
CA ILE A 78 10.49 29.40 -28.58
C ILE A 78 11.42 28.80 -29.60
N THR A 79 11.49 27.49 -29.60
CA THR A 79 12.18 26.69 -30.56
C THR A 79 11.17 26.07 -31.53
N LEU A 80 11.30 26.30 -32.83
CA LEU A 80 10.41 25.72 -33.84
C LEU A 80 11.07 24.54 -34.56
N PRO A 81 10.27 23.54 -34.96
CA PRO A 81 10.70 22.56 -35.94
C PRO A 81 10.85 23.22 -37.33
N GLU A 82 11.25 22.43 -38.32
CA GLU A 82 11.26 22.87 -39.69
C GLU A 82 9.89 23.37 -40.15
N LEU A 83 9.83 24.59 -40.70
CA LEU A 83 8.63 25.19 -41.23
C LEU A 83 8.36 24.74 -42.67
N LYS A 84 7.12 24.35 -42.92
CA LYS A 84 6.65 24.01 -44.25
C LYS A 84 6.00 25.22 -44.90
N LEU A 85 6.40 25.55 -46.15
CA LEU A 85 5.78 26.60 -46.95
C LEU A 85 4.59 26.02 -47.74
N VAL A 86 3.51 26.79 -47.82
CA VAL A 86 2.28 26.48 -48.55
C VAL A 86 1.87 27.71 -49.40
N GLY A 87 1.00 27.53 -50.39
CA GLY A 87 0.54 28.55 -51.32
C GLY A 87 1.00 28.25 -52.74
N ASP A 88 0.39 28.92 -53.72
CA ASP A 88 0.59 28.64 -55.15
C ASP A 88 2.03 28.84 -55.59
N SER A 89 2.73 29.79 -54.98
CA SER A 89 4.12 30.12 -55.33
C SER A 89 5.17 29.48 -54.38
N ALA A 90 4.75 28.68 -53.41
CA ALA A 90 5.63 28.13 -52.34
C ALA A 90 6.86 27.37 -52.90
N ASN A 91 6.71 26.68 -54.01
CA ASN A 91 7.79 25.90 -54.63
C ASN A 91 8.95 26.77 -55.14
N ASN A 92 8.73 28.08 -55.37
CA ASN A 92 9.72 29.02 -55.84
C ASN A 92 10.54 29.68 -54.73
N TYR A 93 10.24 29.28 -53.46
CA TYR A 93 10.87 29.87 -52.28
C TYR A 93 11.53 28.82 -51.42
N GLU A 94 12.54 29.24 -50.68
CA GLU A 94 13.17 28.48 -49.63
C GLU A 94 13.35 29.34 -48.38
N LEU A 95 13.21 28.74 -47.21
CA LEU A 95 13.33 29.45 -45.93
C LEU A 95 14.80 29.50 -45.53
N THR A 96 15.33 30.70 -45.35
CA THR A 96 16.65 30.86 -44.75
C THR A 96 16.53 30.57 -43.25
N GLN A 97 17.07 29.44 -42.79
CA GLN A 97 17.11 29.05 -41.41
C GLN A 97 18.56 29.13 -40.89
N PRO A 98 18.89 30.16 -40.09
CA PRO A 98 20.25 30.31 -39.57
C PRO A 98 20.61 29.21 -38.56
N ASP A 99 19.60 28.66 -37.89
CA ASP A 99 19.76 27.63 -36.88
C ASP A 99 18.75 26.49 -37.13
N ASN A 100 19.13 25.27 -36.81
CA ASN A 100 18.25 24.10 -36.77
C ASN A 100 18.43 23.37 -35.44
N PRO A 101 17.44 23.39 -34.55
CA PRO A 101 16.11 23.99 -34.67
C PRO A 101 16.12 25.53 -34.56
N MET A 102 15.13 26.18 -35.21
CA MET A 102 15.03 27.62 -35.27
C MET A 102 14.58 28.22 -33.95
N LYS A 103 15.33 29.17 -33.42
CA LYS A 103 14.96 29.96 -32.24
C LYS A 103 14.35 31.30 -32.64
N LEU A 104 13.20 31.62 -32.12
CA LEU A 104 12.44 32.81 -32.46
C LEU A 104 11.93 33.53 -31.21
N ASN A 105 11.94 34.86 -31.28
CA ASN A 105 11.34 35.68 -30.24
C ASN A 105 9.80 35.57 -30.27
N VAL A 106 9.21 35.48 -29.11
CA VAL A 106 7.77 35.36 -28.90
C VAL A 106 7.39 36.01 -27.57
N SER A 107 6.12 36.21 -27.30
CA SER A 107 5.60 36.50 -25.97
C SER A 107 4.52 35.46 -25.67
N VAL A 108 4.83 34.55 -24.75
CA VAL A 108 3.89 33.49 -24.30
C VAL A 108 3.81 33.46 -22.80
N SER A 109 2.60 33.44 -22.27
CA SER A 109 2.33 33.26 -20.86
C SER A 109 1.83 31.83 -20.59
N VAL A 110 2.52 31.11 -19.71
CA VAL A 110 2.05 29.86 -19.12
C VAL A 110 1.48 30.18 -17.74
N GLN A 111 0.16 30.14 -17.61
CA GLN A 111 -0.54 30.41 -16.35
C GLN A 111 -0.48 29.20 -15.43
N LYS A 112 -0.52 29.39 -14.11
CA LYS A 112 -0.63 28.30 -13.14
C LYS A 112 -1.92 27.51 -13.38
N ALA A 113 -1.85 26.19 -13.22
CA ALA A 113 -3.04 25.36 -13.24
C ALA A 113 -3.84 25.57 -11.95
N PRO A 114 -5.18 25.59 -12.02
CA PRO A 114 -6.02 25.94 -10.87
C PRO A 114 -6.01 24.88 -9.76
N LYS A 115 -5.61 23.66 -10.06
CA LYS A 115 -5.58 22.53 -9.09
C LYS A 115 -4.37 21.66 -9.32
N ALA A 116 -3.70 21.29 -8.22
CA ALA A 116 -2.69 20.24 -8.24
C ALA A 116 -3.32 18.85 -8.48
N PRO A 117 -2.57 17.90 -9.06
CA PRO A 117 -3.05 16.55 -9.30
C PRO A 117 -3.35 15.83 -7.98
N ASN A 118 -4.23 14.83 -8.05
CA ASN A 118 -4.57 13.96 -6.92
C ASN A 118 -4.97 14.71 -5.64
N MET A 119 -5.58 15.90 -5.76
CA MET A 119 -5.99 16.69 -4.59
C MET A 119 -6.88 15.84 -3.68
N PRO A 120 -6.56 15.73 -2.38
CA PRO A 120 -7.38 14.97 -1.44
C PRO A 120 -8.78 15.58 -1.32
N GLY A 121 -9.76 14.74 -1.06
CA GLY A 121 -11.13 15.18 -0.79
C GLY A 121 -11.23 15.97 0.52
N ALA A 122 -12.26 16.78 0.66
CA ALA A 122 -12.49 17.59 1.88
C ALA A 122 -12.60 16.75 3.17
N SER A 123 -12.89 15.45 3.06
CA SER A 123 -12.92 14.51 4.19
C SER A 123 -12.35 13.16 3.81
N MET A 124 -11.67 12.52 4.76
CA MET A 124 -11.09 11.18 4.61
C MET A 124 -11.45 10.33 5.83
N GLU A 125 -11.93 9.13 5.59
CA GLU A 125 -12.03 8.09 6.61
C GLU A 125 -10.67 7.45 6.81
N VAL A 126 -10.26 7.33 8.06
CA VAL A 126 -8.95 6.82 8.46
C VAL A 126 -9.11 5.46 9.14
N ASP A 127 -8.28 4.51 8.77
CA ASP A 127 -8.27 3.18 9.36
C ASP A 127 -7.99 3.26 10.88
N TYR A 128 -8.66 2.38 11.64
CA TYR A 128 -8.56 2.33 13.11
C TYR A 128 -7.13 2.14 13.65
N THR A 129 -6.21 1.62 12.84
CA THR A 129 -4.80 1.44 13.22
C THR A 129 -4.01 2.73 13.23
N LYS A 130 -4.51 3.78 12.57
CA LYS A 130 -3.85 5.08 12.45
C LYS A 130 -4.27 6.00 13.60
N THR A 131 -3.41 6.17 14.59
CA THR A 131 -3.72 6.93 15.81
C THR A 131 -3.25 8.37 15.80
N THR A 132 -2.45 8.75 14.79
CA THR A 132 -1.95 10.12 14.58
C THR A 132 -2.10 10.52 13.12
N VAL A 133 -2.15 11.82 12.87
CA VAL A 133 -2.24 12.40 11.52
C VAL A 133 -1.07 11.93 10.65
N GLY A 134 0.16 12.00 11.14
CA GLY A 134 1.36 11.60 10.40
C GLY A 134 1.40 10.11 10.01
N ALA A 135 0.57 9.26 10.62
CA ALA A 135 0.44 7.85 10.24
C ALA A 135 -0.50 7.63 9.03
N VAL A 136 -1.26 8.66 8.62
CA VAL A 136 -2.20 8.58 7.50
C VAL A 136 -1.45 8.79 6.18
N THR A 137 -1.80 7.99 5.17
CA THR A 137 -1.22 8.13 3.83
C THR A 137 -2.09 9.06 2.99
N LEU A 138 -1.49 10.11 2.46
CA LEU A 138 -2.11 11.03 1.52
C LEU A 138 -1.89 10.59 0.07
N PRO A 139 -2.67 11.11 -0.87
CA PRO A 139 -2.39 10.96 -2.30
C PRO A 139 -0.99 11.45 -2.67
N ALA A 140 -0.44 10.93 -3.78
CA ALA A 140 0.89 11.27 -4.24
C ALA A 140 1.04 12.80 -4.43
N GLY A 141 2.18 13.34 -4.02
CA GLY A 141 2.51 14.75 -4.07
C GLY A 141 1.99 15.58 -2.88
N TRP A 142 1.07 15.05 -2.06
CA TRP A 142 0.51 15.77 -0.92
C TRP A 142 1.19 15.38 0.40
N LYS A 143 1.37 16.37 1.28
CA LYS A 143 1.93 16.19 2.63
C LYS A 143 1.11 16.96 3.65
N PHE A 144 1.06 16.46 4.87
CA PHE A 144 0.52 17.21 6.00
C PHE A 144 1.44 18.39 6.35
N ASP A 145 0.84 19.46 6.87
CA ASP A 145 1.61 20.51 7.52
C ASP A 145 2.34 19.93 8.76
N ASP A 146 3.59 20.33 8.97
CA ASP A 146 4.41 19.84 10.07
C ASP A 146 3.77 20.10 11.45
N ALA A 147 2.97 21.18 11.56
CA ALA A 147 2.25 21.49 12.79
C ALA A 147 1.11 20.49 13.12
N ASP A 148 0.67 19.70 12.14
CA ASP A 148 -0.47 18.80 12.27
C ASP A 148 -0.09 17.33 12.45
N ILE A 149 1.14 16.92 12.10
CA ILE A 149 1.55 15.51 12.03
C ILE A 149 1.41 14.75 13.36
N ASP A 150 1.60 15.45 14.48
CA ASP A 150 1.53 14.86 15.82
C ASP A 150 0.13 14.88 16.45
N LYS A 151 -0.86 15.48 15.76
CA LYS A 151 -2.26 15.47 16.23
C LYS A 151 -2.77 14.06 16.36
N LYS A 152 -3.40 13.75 17.49
CA LYS A 152 -4.04 12.44 17.72
C LYS A 152 -5.36 12.34 16.98
N LEU A 153 -5.66 11.14 16.53
CA LEU A 153 -6.93 10.76 15.92
C LEU A 153 -7.69 9.85 16.88
N ASP A 154 -8.66 10.42 17.60
CA ASP A 154 -9.57 9.64 18.42
C ASP A 154 -10.68 9.02 17.54
N VAL A 155 -11.24 7.89 18.00
CA VAL A 155 -12.28 7.16 17.27
C VAL A 155 -13.52 8.03 17.11
N ASP A 156 -14.01 8.14 15.87
CA ASP A 156 -15.21 8.90 15.47
C ASP A 156 -15.17 10.41 15.82
N VAL A 157 -13.98 10.94 16.15
CA VAL A 157 -13.78 12.37 16.37
C VAL A 157 -13.14 12.99 15.13
N PRO A 158 -13.82 13.93 14.44
CA PRO A 158 -13.25 14.63 13.28
C PRO A 158 -12.09 15.54 13.69
N VAL A 159 -11.00 15.50 12.94
CA VAL A 159 -9.83 16.37 13.12
C VAL A 159 -9.55 17.09 11.81
N THR A 160 -9.61 18.43 11.83
CA THR A 160 -9.23 19.26 10.68
C THR A 160 -7.72 19.47 10.66
N VAL A 161 -7.13 19.28 9.49
CA VAL A 161 -5.69 19.42 9.24
C VAL A 161 -5.43 20.10 7.92
N THR A 162 -4.29 20.74 7.80
CA THR A 162 -3.81 21.36 6.56
C THR A 162 -2.92 20.38 5.81
N VAL A 163 -3.16 20.24 4.51
CA VAL A 163 -2.30 19.49 3.60
C VAL A 163 -1.78 20.38 2.49
N LYS A 164 -0.55 20.18 2.06
CA LYS A 164 0.15 20.95 1.04
C LYS A 164 0.60 20.05 -0.09
N TYR A 165 0.49 20.53 -1.32
CA TYR A 165 1.12 19.91 -2.46
C TYR A 165 2.61 20.27 -2.45
N ALA A 166 3.49 19.29 -2.46
CA ALA A 166 4.92 19.47 -2.18
C ALA A 166 5.84 18.73 -3.18
N ASP A 167 5.32 18.41 -4.37
CA ASP A 167 6.15 17.89 -5.46
C ASP A 167 6.99 19.02 -6.11
N GLU A 168 7.96 18.63 -6.93
CA GLU A 168 8.89 19.54 -7.60
C GLU A 168 8.18 20.61 -8.44
N ASP A 169 7.01 20.31 -8.97
CA ASP A 169 6.21 21.19 -9.82
C ASP A 169 5.13 21.99 -9.05
N ALA A 170 5.17 21.97 -7.71
CA ALA A 170 4.17 22.62 -6.86
C ALA A 170 3.97 24.11 -7.19
N GLY A 171 5.05 24.83 -7.59
CA GLY A 171 5.00 26.23 -8.00
C GLY A 171 4.11 26.52 -9.22
N ASN A 172 3.69 25.48 -9.97
CA ASN A 172 2.88 25.60 -11.18
C ASN A 172 1.36 25.53 -10.94
N TYR A 173 0.93 25.45 -9.67
CA TYR A 173 -0.47 25.36 -9.30
C TYR A 173 -0.90 26.57 -8.44
N GLU A 174 -2.17 26.98 -8.56
CA GLU A 174 -2.72 28.09 -7.76
C GLU A 174 -2.98 27.67 -6.31
N VAL A 175 -3.40 26.40 -6.11
CA VAL A 175 -3.71 25.88 -4.79
C VAL A 175 -2.46 25.25 -4.18
N GLU A 176 -1.90 25.94 -3.18
CA GLU A 176 -0.71 25.49 -2.45
C GLU A 176 -1.06 24.66 -1.19
N SER A 177 -2.24 24.87 -0.62
CA SER A 177 -2.71 24.13 0.56
C SER A 177 -4.23 24.06 0.63
N VAL A 178 -4.73 22.99 1.26
CA VAL A 178 -6.17 22.82 1.54
C VAL A 178 -6.37 22.23 2.92
N GLU A 179 -7.50 22.55 3.53
CA GLU A 179 -7.94 21.93 4.77
C GLU A 179 -8.76 20.66 4.44
N ILE A 180 -8.48 19.59 5.15
CA ILE A 180 -9.23 18.35 5.07
C ILE A 180 -9.62 17.88 6.47
N THR A 181 -10.70 17.11 6.57
CA THR A 181 -11.15 16.51 7.83
C THR A 181 -10.84 15.03 7.82
N LEU A 182 -10.12 14.57 8.83
CA LEU A 182 -9.82 13.15 9.06
C LEU A 182 -10.76 12.61 10.14
N THR A 183 -11.37 11.43 9.90
CA THR A 183 -12.21 10.75 10.90
C THR A 183 -11.75 9.31 11.01
N ARG A 184 -11.15 8.96 12.16
CA ARG A 184 -10.69 7.60 12.45
C ARG A 184 -11.88 6.70 12.79
N LYS A 185 -12.00 5.59 12.08
CA LYS A 185 -13.05 4.60 12.32
C LYS A 185 -12.76 3.72 13.52
N ALA A 186 -13.81 3.20 14.15
CA ALA A 186 -13.68 2.18 15.18
C ALA A 186 -13.18 0.84 14.58
N CYS A 187 -12.48 0.06 15.38
CA CYS A 187 -12.10 -1.30 14.99
C CYS A 187 -13.35 -2.19 14.89
N MET A 188 -13.55 -2.84 13.76
CA MET A 188 -14.64 -3.78 13.51
C MET A 188 -14.40 -5.17 14.14
N HIS A 189 -13.32 -5.33 14.91
CA HIS A 189 -12.91 -6.58 15.57
C HIS A 189 -12.87 -7.80 14.63
N PRO A 190 -12.14 -7.72 13.51
CA PRO A 190 -12.18 -8.75 12.45
C PRO A 190 -11.60 -10.09 12.90
N THR A 191 -10.73 -10.09 13.88
CA THR A 191 -10.06 -11.29 14.38
C THR A 191 -10.08 -11.31 15.90
N ILE A 192 -10.59 -12.39 16.46
CA ILE A 192 -10.77 -12.56 17.92
C ILE A 192 -10.13 -13.86 18.39
N LYS A 193 -9.61 -13.85 19.60
CA LYS A 193 -9.10 -15.04 20.30
C LYS A 193 -9.60 -15.10 21.73
N TRP A 194 -9.63 -16.31 22.30
CA TRP A 194 -9.79 -16.53 23.72
C TRP A 194 -8.43 -16.60 24.39
N ILE A 195 -8.26 -15.90 25.48
CA ILE A 195 -7.07 -15.91 26.34
C ILE A 195 -7.50 -16.42 27.72
N VAL A 196 -6.80 -17.42 28.21
CA VAL A 196 -7.02 -17.93 29.59
C VAL A 196 -6.25 -17.02 30.54
N ASP A 197 -6.99 -16.35 31.44
CA ASP A 197 -6.43 -15.47 32.48
C ASP A 197 -6.00 -16.26 33.69
N LYS A 198 -6.81 -17.30 34.02
CA LYS A 198 -6.59 -18.18 35.12
C LYS A 198 -7.08 -19.58 34.77
N GLU A 199 -6.23 -20.57 34.93
CA GLU A 199 -6.60 -21.98 34.74
C GLU A 199 -7.58 -22.45 35.82
N ALA A 200 -8.55 -23.29 35.42
CA ALA A 200 -9.42 -23.96 36.35
C ALA A 200 -8.67 -25.10 37.05
N THR A 201 -8.97 -25.31 38.31
CA THR A 201 -8.51 -26.47 39.12
C THR A 201 -9.68 -27.26 39.65
N VAL A 202 -9.44 -28.35 40.35
CA VAL A 202 -10.49 -29.11 41.04
C VAL A 202 -11.15 -28.30 42.16
N ASP A 203 -10.40 -27.35 42.76
CA ASP A 203 -10.86 -26.57 43.91
C ASP A 203 -11.36 -25.20 43.55
N ALA A 204 -10.92 -24.65 42.39
CA ALA A 204 -11.21 -23.30 41.99
C ALA A 204 -11.61 -23.20 40.49
N GLU A 205 -12.51 -22.29 40.21
CA GLU A 205 -12.85 -21.89 38.84
C GLU A 205 -11.73 -21.11 38.23
N GLY A 206 -11.56 -21.25 36.90
CA GLY A 206 -10.71 -20.43 36.06
C GLY A 206 -11.47 -19.23 35.44
N SER A 207 -10.76 -18.44 34.70
CA SER A 207 -11.32 -17.34 33.91
C SER A 207 -10.62 -17.20 32.56
N ARG A 208 -11.35 -16.73 31.58
CA ARG A 208 -10.84 -16.38 30.27
C ARG A 208 -11.55 -15.15 29.75
N HIS A 209 -10.87 -14.40 28.86
CA HIS A 209 -11.49 -13.31 28.14
C HIS A 209 -11.35 -13.50 26.63
N LYS A 210 -12.28 -12.87 25.92
CA LYS A 210 -12.30 -12.80 24.48
C LYS A 210 -11.77 -11.44 24.05
N GLU A 211 -10.67 -11.41 23.28
CA GLU A 211 -9.96 -10.20 22.90
C GLU A 211 -9.83 -10.10 21.38
N CYS A 212 -9.96 -8.89 20.85
CA CYS A 212 -9.58 -8.60 19.46
C CYS A 212 -8.06 -8.61 19.33
N THR A 213 -7.53 -9.43 18.43
CA THR A 213 -6.07 -9.53 18.23
C THR A 213 -5.44 -8.32 17.55
N VAL A 214 -6.26 -7.38 17.09
CA VAL A 214 -5.81 -6.20 16.35
C VAL A 214 -5.79 -4.93 17.20
N CYS A 215 -6.84 -4.69 17.98
CA CYS A 215 -6.95 -3.50 18.84
C CYS A 215 -6.83 -3.79 20.34
N ASN A 216 -6.68 -5.06 20.72
CA ASN A 216 -6.58 -5.56 22.10
C ASN A 216 -7.77 -5.19 22.98
N THR A 217 -8.94 -4.90 22.38
CA THR A 217 -10.17 -4.63 23.14
C THR A 217 -10.74 -5.94 23.66
N VAL A 218 -11.01 -6.00 24.97
CA VAL A 218 -11.72 -7.11 25.62
C VAL A 218 -13.19 -7.03 25.25
N LEU A 219 -13.70 -8.07 24.61
CA LEU A 219 -15.08 -8.14 24.10
C LEU A 219 -16.02 -8.91 25.02
N ALA A 220 -15.49 -9.87 25.76
CA ALA A 220 -16.25 -10.67 26.73
C ALA A 220 -15.31 -11.33 27.72
N THR A 221 -15.84 -11.68 28.91
CA THR A 221 -15.17 -12.48 29.93
C THR A 221 -16.05 -13.67 30.31
N GLU A 222 -15.44 -14.82 30.54
CA GLU A 222 -16.15 -16.04 30.94
C GLU A 222 -15.43 -16.76 32.07
N THR A 223 -16.21 -17.44 32.89
CA THR A 223 -15.70 -18.33 33.91
C THR A 223 -15.49 -19.73 33.34
N ILE A 224 -14.34 -20.33 33.60
CA ILE A 224 -14.06 -21.73 33.29
C ILE A 224 -14.45 -22.58 34.49
N ALA A 225 -15.38 -23.51 34.29
CA ALA A 225 -15.86 -24.37 35.38
C ALA A 225 -14.71 -25.18 36.03
N LYS A 226 -14.83 -25.47 37.32
CA LYS A 226 -13.89 -26.31 38.02
C LYS A 226 -13.68 -27.65 37.32
N LEU A 227 -12.46 -28.14 37.35
CA LEU A 227 -12.16 -29.48 36.85
C LEU A 227 -12.85 -30.51 37.74
N LYS A 228 -13.38 -31.58 37.14
CA LYS A 228 -13.86 -32.70 37.88
C LYS A 228 -12.67 -33.41 38.55
N ALA A 229 -12.76 -33.66 39.85
CA ALA A 229 -11.77 -34.51 40.51
C ALA A 229 -11.76 -35.89 39.80
N GLN A 230 -10.65 -36.22 39.21
CA GLN A 230 -10.45 -37.59 38.71
C GLN A 230 -10.23 -38.47 39.92
N THR A 231 -11.24 -39.22 40.28
CA THR A 231 -11.01 -40.41 41.15
C THR A 231 -10.13 -41.33 40.33
N PRO A 232 -8.97 -41.72 40.83
CA PRO A 232 -8.16 -42.67 40.12
C PRO A 232 -8.95 -43.98 39.97
N ASP A 233 -9.16 -44.41 38.73
CA ASP A 233 -9.78 -45.73 38.44
C ASP A 233 -8.91 -46.91 38.86
N VAL A 234 -7.95 -46.65 39.74
CA VAL A 234 -6.99 -47.67 40.22
C VAL A 234 -7.50 -48.25 41.51
N THR A 235 -7.75 -49.57 41.49
CA THR A 235 -8.11 -50.34 42.70
C THR A 235 -6.95 -51.30 43.02
N ILE A 236 -6.45 -51.21 44.26
CA ILE A 236 -5.49 -52.15 44.79
C ILE A 236 -6.28 -53.17 45.63
N ARG A 237 -6.12 -54.46 45.24
CA ARG A 237 -6.67 -55.57 45.98
C ARG A 237 -5.53 -56.43 46.53
N TYR A 238 -5.70 -56.93 47.73
CA TYR A 238 -4.68 -57.72 48.41
C TYR A 238 -5.31 -58.71 49.36
N THR A 239 -4.60 -59.82 49.62
CA THR A 239 -4.91 -60.82 50.61
C THR A 239 -3.63 -61.29 51.30
N THR A 240 -3.73 -61.72 52.49
CA THR A 240 -2.62 -62.13 53.35
C THR A 240 -2.82 -63.55 53.88
N HIS A 241 -1.75 -64.31 53.96
CA HIS A 241 -1.71 -65.60 54.68
C HIS A 241 -1.19 -65.36 56.07
N VAL A 242 -1.99 -65.73 57.06
CA VAL A 242 -1.68 -65.54 58.48
C VAL A 242 -1.50 -66.87 59.10
N GLN A 243 -0.49 -67.02 59.95
CA GLN A 243 -0.18 -68.21 60.73
C GLN A 243 -1.46 -68.78 61.42
N THR A 244 -1.76 -70.04 61.21
CA THR A 244 -2.91 -70.82 61.71
C THR A 244 -4.29 -70.42 61.19
N TYR A 245 -4.41 -69.25 60.53
CA TYR A 245 -5.66 -68.77 59.94
C TYR A 245 -5.74 -68.95 58.45
N GLY A 246 -4.55 -69.17 57.72
CA GLY A 246 -4.51 -69.31 56.29
C GLY A 246 -4.76 -67.98 55.57
N TRP A 247 -5.10 -68.05 54.25
CA TRP A 247 -5.42 -66.89 53.45
C TRP A 247 -6.69 -66.20 53.97
N GLN A 248 -6.58 -64.86 54.15
CA GLN A 248 -7.68 -64.02 54.65
C GLN A 248 -8.56 -63.57 53.46
N GLY A 249 -9.30 -64.44 52.89
CA GLY A 249 -10.15 -64.33 51.74
C GLY A 249 -9.92 -65.49 50.76
N ASP A 250 -10.53 -65.45 49.59
CA ASP A 250 -10.41 -66.50 48.62
C ASP A 250 -9.08 -66.38 47.85
N GLU A 251 -8.13 -67.28 48.13
CA GLU A 251 -6.80 -67.21 47.55
C GLU A 251 -6.81 -67.11 46.04
N ASN A 252 -7.77 -67.73 45.36
CA ASN A 252 -7.85 -67.82 43.90
C ASN A 252 -8.82 -66.82 43.27
N ASN A 253 -9.55 -66.04 44.05
CA ASN A 253 -10.52 -65.07 43.59
C ASN A 253 -10.25 -63.68 44.15
N ALA A 254 -9.48 -62.87 43.38
CA ALA A 254 -9.11 -61.53 43.76
C ALA A 254 -10.30 -60.57 43.98
N ASN A 255 -11.48 -60.89 43.47
CA ASN A 255 -12.68 -60.08 43.75
C ASN A 255 -13.16 -60.17 45.20
N LYS A 256 -12.75 -61.20 45.93
CA LYS A 256 -13.02 -61.41 47.37
C LYS A 256 -11.88 -60.95 48.27
N TRP A 257 -10.81 -60.33 47.68
CA TRP A 257 -9.72 -59.78 48.46
C TRP A 257 -10.11 -58.45 49.10
N PHE A 258 -9.32 -58.03 50.08
CA PHE A 258 -9.43 -56.69 50.67
C PHE A 258 -9.02 -55.65 49.58
N ALA A 259 -9.53 -54.44 49.72
CA ALA A 259 -9.26 -53.38 48.80
C ALA A 259 -9.05 -52.04 49.51
N ASN A 260 -8.20 -51.16 48.90
CA ASN A 260 -8.08 -49.75 49.17
C ASN A 260 -7.99 -49.43 50.69
N GLY A 261 -6.99 -49.97 51.38
CA GLY A 261 -6.69 -49.64 52.79
C GLY A 261 -7.45 -50.46 53.84
N LYS A 262 -8.30 -51.44 53.47
CA LYS A 262 -8.92 -52.30 54.41
C LYS A 262 -7.88 -53.25 55.05
N MET A 263 -7.95 -53.47 56.33
CA MET A 263 -7.05 -54.39 57.07
C MET A 263 -7.18 -55.78 56.51
N ALA A 264 -6.07 -56.41 56.10
CA ALA A 264 -5.96 -57.84 55.82
C ALA A 264 -4.99 -58.48 56.82
N GLY A 265 -5.44 -59.48 57.50
CA GLY A 265 -4.68 -60.08 58.57
C GLY A 265 -5.36 -60.05 59.90
N THR A 266 -4.61 -60.26 60.98
CA THR A 266 -5.10 -60.24 62.36
C THR A 266 -4.38 -59.19 63.19
N SER A 267 -5.11 -58.52 64.11
CA SER A 267 -4.53 -57.62 65.12
C SER A 267 -4.66 -58.18 66.47
N GLY A 268 -3.63 -58.07 67.36
CA GLY A 268 -3.64 -58.50 68.73
C GLY A 268 -3.67 -60.01 68.93
N LYS A 269 -3.39 -60.81 67.90
CA LYS A 269 -3.46 -62.31 67.95
C LYS A 269 -2.08 -62.95 68.04
N ALA A 270 -1.00 -62.22 68.12
CA ALA A 270 0.36 -62.71 68.11
C ALA A 270 0.62 -63.76 66.98
N LYS A 271 0.12 -63.49 65.79
CA LYS A 271 0.25 -64.35 64.60
C LYS A 271 1.04 -63.62 63.54
N ARG A 272 2.01 -64.34 62.97
CA ARG A 272 2.86 -63.73 61.88
C ARG A 272 2.14 -63.78 60.57
N LEU A 273 2.49 -62.78 59.72
CA LEU A 273 2.15 -62.80 58.35
C LEU A 273 3.12 -63.75 57.56
N GLU A 274 2.55 -64.69 56.80
CA GLU A 274 3.33 -65.71 56.13
C GLU A 274 3.31 -65.58 54.64
N GLY A 275 2.39 -64.79 54.06
CA GLY A 275 2.32 -64.48 52.61
C GLY A 275 1.41 -63.30 52.32
N ILE A 276 1.65 -62.64 51.25
CA ILE A 276 0.83 -61.56 50.67
C ILE A 276 0.64 -61.74 49.22
N LYS A 277 -0.56 -61.53 48.68
CA LYS A 277 -0.85 -61.37 47.24
C LYS A 277 -1.45 -60.02 47.04
N ILE A 278 -0.98 -59.29 46.04
CA ILE A 278 -1.44 -57.92 45.68
C ILE A 278 -1.75 -57.89 44.19
N ARG A 279 -2.86 -57.23 43.82
CA ARG A 279 -3.22 -56.92 42.46
C ARG A 279 -3.63 -55.48 42.32
N VAL A 280 -3.16 -54.82 41.22
CA VAL A 280 -3.62 -53.50 40.82
C VAL A 280 -4.57 -53.67 39.63
N TYR A 281 -5.68 -52.97 39.65
CA TYR A 281 -6.67 -52.91 38.57
C TYR A 281 -6.83 -51.48 38.10
N GLY A 282 -7.12 -51.27 36.82
CA GLY A 282 -7.43 -50.00 36.20
C GLY A 282 -6.26 -49.32 35.48
N ASN A 283 -5.01 -49.81 35.62
CA ASN A 283 -3.89 -49.33 34.85
C ASN A 283 -2.75 -50.36 34.79
N ASP A 284 -2.51 -50.93 33.64
CA ASP A 284 -1.50 -52.00 33.42
C ASP A 284 -0.05 -51.51 33.53
N ASN A 285 0.17 -50.19 33.54
CA ASN A 285 1.51 -49.58 33.62
C ASN A 285 1.96 -49.29 35.06
N LEU A 286 1.16 -49.64 36.06
CA LEU A 286 1.49 -49.36 37.46
C LEU A 286 2.16 -50.57 38.11
N GLY A 287 3.29 -50.36 38.75
CA GLY A 287 3.95 -51.31 39.64
C GLY A 287 3.57 -51.10 41.12
N ILE A 288 3.89 -52.07 41.96
CA ILE A 288 3.67 -52.01 43.40
C ILE A 288 5.02 -52.00 44.11
N GLN A 289 5.22 -51.08 45.01
CA GLN A 289 6.27 -51.11 46.01
C GLN A 289 5.64 -51.38 47.37
N TYR A 290 6.20 -52.33 48.12
CA TYR A 290 5.75 -52.63 49.47
C TYR A 290 6.93 -52.87 50.40
N THR A 291 6.71 -52.59 51.66
CA THR A 291 7.65 -52.88 52.74
C THR A 291 6.96 -53.75 53.80
N THR A 292 7.70 -54.66 54.41
CA THR A 292 7.26 -55.51 55.49
C THR A 292 8.15 -55.29 56.71
N HIS A 293 7.60 -55.32 57.84
CA HIS A 293 8.32 -55.35 59.12
C HIS A 293 8.22 -56.78 59.68
N CYS A 294 9.37 -57.43 59.97
CA CYS A 294 9.44 -58.78 60.55
C CYS A 294 9.88 -58.70 61.98
#